data_1fe7a3791a0160d41886454a2c401717
#
_entry.id   1fe7a3791a0160d41886454a2c401717
#
_cell.length_a   1.000
_cell.length_b   1.000
_cell.length_c   1.000
_cell.angle_alpha   90.00
_cell.angle_beta   90.00
_cell.angle_gamma   90.00
#
_symmetry.space_group_name_H-M   'P 1'
#
loop_
_entity.id
_entity.type
_entity.pdbx_description
1 polymer ?
#
loop_
_entity_poly.entity_id
_entity_poly.type
_entity_poly.pdbx_seq_one_letter_code
_entity_poly.pdbx_strand_id
1 'polypeptide(L)'
;MGKIKKGSTDLNGMDVTEFLANGGVIQDEPENTTQILRGLDIWTAEYSPVEWAIKDMIPMGKKTVAVGDFEAGKSYLYLGAALSIAGGKPGYLGFEIPKQRKVLYVDLENGQDETIRRINKLTR
;
A
#
# COMPACT_ATOMS: atom_id res chain seq x y z
N MET A 1 9.46 20.86 -13.89
CA MET A 1 8.62 21.60 -12.94
C MET A 1 8.49 20.79 -11.66
N GLY A 2 9.20 21.16 -10.60
CA GLY A 2 9.22 20.41 -9.33
C GLY A 2 7.97 20.71 -8.48
N LYS A 3 7.47 19.72 -7.73
CA LYS A 3 6.36 19.88 -6.78
C LYS A 3 6.84 19.57 -5.38
N ILE A 4 6.53 20.44 -4.42
CA ILE A 4 6.90 20.28 -3.00
C ILE A 4 5.66 20.15 -2.14
N LYS A 5 5.75 19.36 -1.08
CA LYS A 5 4.74 19.26 -0.03
C LYS A 5 4.97 20.31 1.06
N LYS A 6 3.88 20.94 1.52
CA LYS A 6 3.91 21.89 2.64
C LYS A 6 4.42 21.19 3.91
N GLY A 7 5.52 21.66 4.48
CA GLY A 7 6.15 21.07 5.68
C GLY A 7 7.42 20.25 5.41
N SER A 8 7.85 20.10 4.16
CA SER A 8 9.16 19.54 3.84
C SER A 8 10.22 20.65 3.78
N THR A 9 11.22 20.55 4.65
CA THR A 9 12.33 21.51 4.74
C THR A 9 13.49 21.16 3.81
N ASP A 10 13.36 20.16 2.94
CA ASP A 10 14.51 19.67 2.19
C ASP A 10 14.28 19.65 0.69
N LEU A 11 14.73 20.74 0.09
CA LEU A 11 14.93 20.87 -1.34
C LEU A 11 16.35 21.34 -1.60
N ASN A 12 17.33 20.50 -1.31
CA ASN A 12 18.73 20.82 -1.63
C ASN A 12 19.17 22.23 -1.19
N GLY A 13 18.67 22.71 -0.04
CA GLY A 13 19.00 24.04 0.50
C GLY A 13 18.31 25.23 -0.17
N MET A 14 17.31 25.01 -1.02
CA MET A 14 16.55 26.10 -1.65
C MET A 14 15.45 26.60 -0.70
N ASP A 15 15.36 27.91 -0.51
CA ASP A 15 14.28 28.54 0.27
C ASP A 15 12.94 28.42 -0.46
N VAL A 16 11.86 28.24 0.31
CA VAL A 16 10.49 28.16 -0.22
C VAL A 16 10.14 29.38 -1.08
N THR A 17 10.64 30.55 -0.70
CA THR A 17 10.42 31.80 -1.45
C THR A 17 11.08 31.76 -2.82
N GLU A 18 12.28 31.21 -2.92
CA GLU A 18 13.02 31.06 -4.17
C GLU A 18 12.36 29.98 -5.06
N PHE A 19 11.86 28.90 -4.45
CA PHE A 19 11.13 27.86 -5.17
C PHE A 19 9.87 28.42 -5.84
N LEU A 20 9.08 29.23 -5.12
CA LEU A 20 7.86 29.85 -5.65
C LEU A 20 8.18 30.87 -6.76
N ALA A 21 9.25 31.66 -6.59
CA ALA A 21 9.70 32.63 -7.59
C ALA A 21 10.10 31.95 -8.92
N ASN A 22 10.59 30.71 -8.86
CA ASN A 22 10.97 29.90 -10.02
C ASN A 22 9.79 29.09 -10.61
N GLY A 23 8.54 29.41 -10.25
CA GLY A 23 7.33 28.74 -10.75
C GLY A 23 7.03 27.37 -10.12
N GLY A 24 7.63 27.11 -8.95
CA GLY A 24 7.28 25.94 -8.15
C GLY A 24 5.87 26.07 -7.56
N VAL A 25 5.15 24.96 -7.47
CA VAL A 25 3.80 24.91 -6.89
C VAL A 25 3.86 24.10 -5.60
N ILE A 26 3.42 24.71 -4.48
CA ILE A 26 3.18 23.98 -3.26
C ILE A 26 1.85 23.27 -3.43
N GLN A 27 1.85 21.95 -3.41
CA GLN A 27 0.62 21.17 -3.28
C GLN A 27 0.30 21.08 -1.79
N ASP A 28 -0.80 21.67 -1.37
CA ASP A 28 -1.39 21.30 -0.10
C ASP A 28 -1.70 19.81 -0.17
N GLU A 29 -1.17 19.01 0.76
CA GLU A 29 -1.72 17.67 0.94
C GLU A 29 -3.22 17.85 1.19
N PRO A 30 -4.09 17.01 0.63
CA PRO A 30 -5.48 17.03 1.00
C PRO A 30 -5.49 16.95 2.52
N GLU A 31 -5.93 18.02 3.17
CA GLU A 31 -6.10 18.01 4.61
C GLU A 31 -6.92 16.74 4.91
N ASN A 32 -6.33 15.85 5.67
CA ASN A 32 -7.04 14.67 6.15
C ASN A 32 -8.02 15.16 7.21
N THR A 33 -8.92 16.03 6.77
CA THR A 33 -9.96 16.60 7.58
C THR A 33 -10.91 15.46 7.88
N THR A 34 -10.86 14.97 9.09
CA THR A 34 -11.84 14.01 9.59
C THR A 34 -13.20 14.68 9.48
N GLN A 35 -13.90 14.46 8.37
CA GLN A 35 -15.25 14.95 8.19
C GLN A 35 -16.17 14.13 9.08
N ILE A 36 -16.80 14.79 10.03
CA ILE A 36 -17.87 14.19 10.83
C ILE A 36 -19.14 14.21 9.98
N LEU A 37 -19.49 13.08 9.39
CA LEU A 37 -20.75 12.92 8.67
C LEU A 37 -21.88 12.71 9.68
N ARG A 38 -22.98 13.43 9.51
CA ARG A 38 -24.16 13.37 10.40
C ARG A 38 -25.39 12.93 9.63
N GLY A 39 -26.11 11.95 10.17
CA GLY A 39 -27.45 11.58 9.71
C GLY A 39 -27.58 11.40 8.20
N LEU A 40 -28.28 12.34 7.56
CA LEU A 40 -28.56 12.30 6.12
C LEU A 40 -27.28 12.34 5.24
N ASP A 41 -26.22 13.00 5.71
CA ASP A 41 -24.96 13.10 4.94
C ASP A 41 -24.34 11.72 4.68
N ILE A 42 -24.56 10.77 5.60
CA ILE A 42 -24.08 9.38 5.43
C ILE A 42 -24.83 8.68 4.29
N TRP A 43 -26.13 8.92 4.15
CA TRP A 43 -26.96 8.30 3.13
C TRP A 43 -26.76 8.87 1.74
N THR A 44 -26.33 10.12 1.66
CA THR A 44 -26.12 10.84 0.40
C THR A 44 -24.65 10.91 0.01
N ALA A 45 -23.74 10.47 0.90
CA ALA A 45 -22.31 10.50 0.62
C ALA A 45 -21.93 9.56 -0.51
N GLU A 46 -21.31 10.10 -1.54
CA GLU A 46 -20.65 9.30 -2.56
C GLU A 46 -19.35 8.74 -2.00
N TYR A 47 -19.14 7.44 -2.17
CA TYR A 47 -17.89 6.79 -1.79
C TYR A 47 -17.18 6.22 -3.02
N SER A 48 -15.85 6.34 -3.03
CA SER A 48 -15.06 5.72 -4.08
C SER A 48 -15.03 4.21 -3.89
N PRO A 49 -15.16 3.43 -4.97
CA PRO A 49 -15.03 1.99 -4.91
C PRO A 49 -13.70 1.58 -4.27
N VAL A 50 -13.74 0.53 -3.46
CA VAL A 50 -12.51 -0.02 -2.86
C VAL A 50 -11.65 -0.62 -3.96
N GLU A 51 -10.43 -0.13 -4.10
CA GLU A 51 -9.42 -0.77 -4.94
C GLU A 51 -8.76 -1.91 -4.15
N TRP A 52 -8.53 -3.05 -4.80
CA TRP A 52 -8.05 -4.27 -4.19
C TRP A 52 -6.70 -4.70 -4.75
N ALA A 53 -5.80 -5.14 -3.89
CA ALA A 53 -4.63 -5.92 -4.30
C ALA A 53 -5.00 -7.40 -4.48
N ILE A 54 -5.80 -7.95 -3.56
CA ILE A 54 -6.51 -9.22 -3.69
C ILE A 54 -7.95 -8.93 -3.28
N LYS A 55 -8.88 -9.15 -4.18
CA LYS A 55 -10.30 -8.82 -3.99
C LYS A 55 -10.84 -9.46 -2.70
N ASP A 56 -11.59 -8.68 -1.94
CA ASP A 56 -12.22 -9.08 -0.68
C ASP A 56 -11.25 -9.55 0.43
N MET A 57 -9.92 -9.47 0.20
CA MET A 57 -8.90 -9.90 1.14
C MET A 57 -7.92 -8.78 1.51
N ILE A 58 -7.32 -8.10 0.53
CA ILE A 58 -6.30 -7.07 0.74
C ILE A 58 -6.69 -5.78 0.00
N PRO A 59 -7.30 -4.82 0.70
CA PRO A 59 -7.63 -3.51 0.11
C PRO A 59 -6.37 -2.67 -0.10
N MET A 60 -6.36 -1.87 -1.15
CA MET A 60 -5.32 -0.89 -1.40
C MET A 60 -5.45 0.33 -0.48
N GLY A 61 -4.30 0.90 -0.10
CA GLY A 61 -4.29 2.10 0.76
C GLY A 61 -4.76 1.88 2.20
N LYS A 62 -4.96 0.64 2.63
CA LYS A 62 -5.35 0.28 3.99
C LYS A 62 -4.33 -0.68 4.61
N LYS A 63 -4.36 -0.79 5.93
CA LYS A 63 -3.55 -1.75 6.69
C LYS A 63 -4.36 -3.04 6.87
N THR A 64 -3.79 -4.17 6.47
CA THR A 64 -4.34 -5.50 6.72
C THR A 64 -3.45 -6.22 7.72
N VAL A 65 -4.04 -6.82 8.73
CA VAL A 65 -3.33 -7.56 9.80
C VAL A 65 -3.84 -9.00 9.83
N ALA A 66 -2.94 -9.97 9.81
CA ALA A 66 -3.28 -11.37 10.09
C ALA A 66 -2.87 -11.73 11.52
N VAL A 67 -3.81 -12.27 12.25
CA VAL A 67 -3.60 -12.78 13.60
C VAL A 67 -3.80 -14.30 13.60
N GLY A 68 -3.00 -15.00 14.36
CA GLY A 68 -3.08 -16.47 14.49
C GLY A 68 -1.93 -16.98 15.34
N ASP A 69 -2.03 -18.23 15.77
CA ASP A 69 -1.05 -18.90 16.61
C ASP A 69 0.33 -19.00 15.95
N PHE A 70 1.32 -19.31 16.78
CA PHE A 70 2.67 -19.63 16.30
C PHE A 70 2.58 -20.79 15.29
N GLU A 71 3.38 -20.72 14.23
CA GLU A 71 3.39 -21.71 13.13
C GLU A 71 2.09 -21.89 12.33
N ALA A 72 1.09 -21.05 12.51
CA ALA A 72 -0.17 -21.09 11.74
C ALA A 72 -0.02 -20.79 10.25
N GLY A 73 1.20 -20.64 9.72
CA GLY A 73 1.46 -20.43 8.30
C GLY A 73 1.28 -18.99 7.81
N LYS A 74 1.14 -18.00 8.69
CA LYS A 74 0.95 -16.59 8.34
C LYS A 74 2.00 -16.05 7.33
N SER A 75 3.27 -16.35 7.58
CA SER A 75 4.37 -15.90 6.71
C SER A 75 4.28 -16.53 5.31
N TYR A 76 3.89 -17.81 5.21
CA TYR A 76 3.65 -18.46 3.92
C TYR A 76 2.44 -17.87 3.19
N LEU A 77 1.37 -17.54 3.91
CA LEU A 77 0.18 -16.89 3.37
C LEU A 77 0.55 -15.55 2.70
N TYR A 78 1.24 -14.68 3.43
CA TYR A 78 1.62 -13.36 2.90
C TYR A 78 2.69 -13.43 1.82
N LEU A 79 3.67 -14.32 1.95
CA LEU A 79 4.68 -14.52 0.92
C LEU A 79 4.06 -15.05 -0.38
N GLY A 80 3.12 -16.00 -0.28
CA GLY A 80 2.37 -16.51 -1.42
C GLY A 80 1.51 -15.46 -2.09
N ALA A 81 0.83 -14.61 -1.30
CA ALA A 81 0.09 -13.46 -1.80
C ALA A 81 1.00 -12.48 -2.54
N ALA A 82 2.13 -12.11 -1.93
CA ALA A 82 3.13 -11.21 -2.53
C ALA A 82 3.65 -11.73 -3.87
N LEU A 83 4.02 -13.01 -3.94
CA LEU A 83 4.49 -13.66 -5.17
C LEU A 83 3.39 -13.73 -6.24
N SER A 84 2.15 -13.98 -5.84
CA SER A 84 1.02 -14.05 -6.78
C SER A 84 0.69 -12.69 -7.38
N ILE A 85 0.68 -11.62 -6.57
CA ILE A 85 0.47 -10.24 -7.03
C ILE A 85 1.62 -9.80 -7.95
N ALA A 86 2.87 -10.01 -7.51
CA ALA A 86 4.05 -9.61 -8.26
C ALA A 86 4.22 -10.40 -9.57
N GLY A 87 3.85 -11.67 -9.56
CA GLY A 87 3.89 -12.55 -10.72
C GLY A 87 2.72 -12.39 -11.70
N GLY A 88 1.74 -11.52 -11.39
CA GLY A 88 0.58 -11.31 -12.26
C GLY A 88 -0.35 -12.51 -12.37
N LYS A 89 -0.41 -13.36 -11.33
CA LYS A 89 -1.37 -14.47 -11.30
C LYS A 89 -2.80 -13.91 -11.25
N PRO A 90 -3.79 -14.58 -11.87
CA PRO A 90 -5.16 -14.08 -11.88
C PRO A 90 -5.86 -14.19 -10.53
N GLY A 91 -5.31 -15.00 -9.60
CA GLY A 91 -5.89 -15.19 -8.26
C GLY A 91 -4.94 -15.84 -7.27
N TYR A 92 -5.34 -15.80 -6.00
CA TYR A 92 -4.66 -16.43 -4.88
C TYR A 92 -5.68 -16.98 -3.88
N LEU A 93 -5.60 -18.25 -3.54
CA LEU A 93 -6.51 -18.96 -2.61
C LEU A 93 -7.99 -18.81 -2.96
N GLY A 94 -8.33 -18.74 -4.24
CA GLY A 94 -9.72 -18.56 -4.70
C GLY A 94 -10.17 -17.09 -4.80
N PHE A 95 -9.36 -16.14 -4.37
CA PHE A 95 -9.63 -14.71 -4.49
C PHE A 95 -8.98 -14.13 -5.74
N GLU A 96 -9.68 -13.24 -6.43
CA GLU A 96 -9.21 -12.57 -7.64
C GLU A 96 -8.09 -11.58 -7.33
N ILE A 97 -7.06 -11.54 -8.21
CA ILE A 97 -6.05 -10.48 -8.23
C ILE A 97 -6.35 -9.59 -9.45
N PRO A 98 -6.95 -8.40 -9.24
CA PRO A 98 -7.41 -7.57 -10.35
C PRO A 98 -6.28 -7.03 -11.22
N LYS A 99 -5.08 -6.86 -10.64
CA LYS A 99 -3.96 -6.24 -11.34
C LYS A 99 -2.62 -6.68 -10.77
N GLN A 100 -1.65 -6.96 -11.66
CA GLN A 100 -0.25 -7.13 -11.27
C GLN A 100 0.31 -5.86 -10.65
N ARG A 101 1.10 -5.99 -9.56
CA ARG A 101 1.71 -4.85 -8.86
C ARG A 101 3.12 -5.19 -8.39
N LYS A 102 3.94 -4.16 -8.21
CA LYS A 102 5.20 -4.29 -7.49
C LYS A 102 4.91 -4.48 -6.01
N VAL A 103 5.57 -5.45 -5.38
CA VAL A 103 5.40 -5.76 -3.97
C VAL A 103 6.75 -5.67 -3.28
N LEU A 104 6.80 -4.97 -2.15
CA LEU A 104 7.93 -5.01 -1.23
C LEU A 104 7.57 -5.97 -0.10
N TYR A 105 8.35 -7.03 0.07
CA TYR A 105 8.23 -7.95 1.19
C TYR A 105 9.40 -7.72 2.15
N VAL A 106 9.07 -7.46 3.42
CA VAL A 106 10.07 -7.24 4.47
C VAL A 106 9.91 -8.35 5.50
N ASP A 107 10.94 -9.17 5.66
CA ASP A 107 11.02 -10.23 6.67
C ASP A 107 12.06 -9.82 7.72
N LEU A 108 11.60 -9.59 8.95
CA LEU A 108 12.45 -9.20 10.07
C LEU A 108 12.77 -10.39 10.99
N GLU A 109 12.13 -11.53 10.78
CA GLU A 109 12.23 -12.70 11.65
C GLU A 109 13.18 -13.75 11.06
N ASN A 110 13.13 -13.93 9.75
CA ASN A 110 13.90 -14.98 9.07
C ASN A 110 15.09 -14.38 8.31
N GLY A 111 16.19 -15.12 8.26
CA GLY A 111 17.33 -14.75 7.42
C GLY A 111 17.01 -14.91 5.91
N GLN A 112 17.86 -14.31 5.08
CA GLN A 112 17.71 -14.31 3.62
C GLN A 112 17.58 -15.73 3.04
N ASP A 113 18.38 -16.67 3.52
CA ASP A 113 18.41 -18.06 3.00
C ASP A 113 17.06 -18.77 3.25
N GLU A 114 16.45 -18.54 4.40
CA GLU A 114 15.15 -19.13 4.71
C GLU A 114 14.04 -18.51 3.84
N THR A 115 14.09 -17.23 3.63
CA THR A 115 13.14 -16.54 2.73
C THR A 115 13.27 -17.07 1.29
N ILE A 116 14.49 -17.24 0.79
CA ILE A 116 14.75 -17.83 -0.55
C ILE A 116 14.22 -19.27 -0.62
N ARG A 117 14.44 -20.08 0.43
CA ARG A 117 13.92 -21.46 0.48
C ARG A 117 12.40 -21.51 0.40
N ARG A 118 11.71 -20.61 1.12
CA ARG A 118 10.26 -20.48 1.09
C ARG A 118 9.73 -20.04 -0.27
N ILE A 119 10.39 -19.07 -0.90
CA ILE A 119 10.06 -18.64 -2.27
C ILE A 119 10.15 -19.83 -3.23
N ASN A 120 11.27 -20.55 -3.21
CA ASN A 120 11.48 -21.71 -4.08
C ASN A 120 10.43 -22.81 -3.86
N LYS A 121 9.96 -22.98 -2.62
CA LYS A 121 8.91 -23.95 -2.30
C LYS A 121 7.54 -23.54 -2.83
N LEU A 122 7.25 -22.25 -2.88
CA LEU A 122 5.97 -21.70 -3.35
C LEU A 122 5.90 -21.51 -4.87
N THR A 123 7.05 -21.52 -5.56
CA THR A 123 7.12 -21.26 -7.01
C THR A 123 7.37 -22.52 -7.85
N ARG A 124 7.58 -23.68 -7.22
CA ARG A 124 7.67 -25.00 -7.87
C ARG A 124 6.30 -25.62 -8.02
#